data_66ae8f8dcbee636ceab2cfccfc8b7918
#
_entry.id   66ae8f8dcbee636ceab2cfccfc8b7918
#
_cell.length_a   1.000
_cell.length_b   1.000
_cell.length_c   1.000
_cell.angle_alpha   90.00
_cell.angle_beta   90.00
_cell.angle_gamma   90.00
#
_symmetry.space_group_name_H-M   'P 1'
#
loop_
_entity.id
_entity.type
_entity.pdbx_description
1 polymer ?
#
loop_
_entity_poly.entity_id
_entity_poly.type
_entity_poly.pdbx_seq_one_letter_code
_entity_poly.pdbx_strand_id
1 'polypeptide(L)'
;MNIPTVSIPTVAIHDSSARFPVRRIFCVGQNYAEHAREMGGDPDKQQPFFFSKPADAVVASGSTIPFPSQTQNLHHEVELVIALGEGGEDIAVDAAERLIFGCAVGIDLTRRDLQAAAKAEGRPWDLAKGFDRSAPMGAILPGALSPAASAIMLDVNGTRRQASTLSDMIFAPAQILSILSRFVRLEPGDLIFTGTPSGVGPLAKGDRVFAAVDGLPPVEIAIA
;
A
#
# COMPACT_ATOMS: atom_id res chain seq x y z
N MET A 1 -8.19 -5.91 -38.36
CA MET A 1 -7.32 -5.33 -37.32
C MET A 1 -7.75 -5.94 -36.00
N ASN A 2 -6.85 -6.60 -35.27
CA ASN A 2 -7.18 -7.22 -33.98
C ASN A 2 -6.78 -6.23 -32.85
N ILE A 3 -7.77 -5.62 -32.18
CA ILE A 3 -7.52 -4.67 -31.08
C ILE A 3 -7.45 -5.48 -29.80
N PRO A 4 -6.35 -5.40 -29.00
CA PRO A 4 -6.25 -6.12 -27.73
C PRO A 4 -7.27 -5.58 -26.74
N THR A 5 -7.89 -6.49 -25.98
CA THR A 5 -8.79 -6.13 -24.89
C THR A 5 -7.99 -6.10 -23.58
N VAL A 6 -8.08 -5.00 -22.85
CA VAL A 6 -7.47 -4.84 -21.51
C VAL A 6 -8.56 -4.96 -20.45
N SER A 7 -8.38 -5.88 -19.51
CA SER A 7 -9.30 -6.02 -18.38
C SER A 7 -8.96 -5.00 -17.28
N ILE A 8 -9.99 -4.48 -16.61
CA ILE A 8 -9.80 -3.63 -15.43
C ILE A 8 -9.37 -4.55 -14.27
N PRO A 9 -8.24 -4.27 -13.59
CA PRO A 9 -7.84 -5.00 -12.39
C PRO A 9 -8.90 -4.86 -11.29
N THR A 10 -9.07 -5.91 -10.47
CA THR A 10 -10.08 -5.90 -9.41
C THR A 10 -9.58 -6.54 -8.14
N VAL A 11 -10.09 -6.07 -6.99
CA VAL A 11 -9.83 -6.64 -5.66
C VAL A 11 -11.13 -7.25 -5.11
N ALA A 12 -11.02 -8.33 -4.33
CA ALA A 12 -12.17 -8.94 -3.66
C ALA A 12 -12.77 -7.99 -2.63
N ILE A 13 -14.10 -8.03 -2.48
CA ILE A 13 -14.81 -7.41 -1.36
C ILE A 13 -15.15 -8.52 -0.36
N HIS A 14 -14.86 -8.29 0.93
CA HIS A 14 -15.12 -9.27 1.99
C HIS A 14 -16.59 -9.61 2.05
N ASP A 15 -16.89 -10.90 2.19
CA ASP A 15 -18.24 -11.47 2.24
C ASP A 15 -19.15 -11.08 1.05
N SER A 16 -18.56 -10.85 -0.13
CA SER A 16 -19.28 -10.48 -1.34
C SER A 16 -18.75 -11.20 -2.57
N SER A 17 -19.63 -11.53 -3.50
CA SER A 17 -19.26 -11.97 -4.85
C SER A 17 -18.86 -10.80 -5.77
N ALA A 18 -19.18 -9.57 -5.40
CA ALA A 18 -18.77 -8.38 -6.14
C ALA A 18 -17.27 -8.13 -6.01
N ARG A 19 -16.73 -7.42 -6.97
CA ARG A 19 -15.30 -7.06 -6.98
C ARG A 19 -15.15 -5.56 -7.13
N PHE A 20 -14.22 -5.00 -6.38
CA PHE A 20 -13.89 -3.58 -6.44
C PHE A 20 -12.96 -3.32 -7.63
N PRO A 21 -13.33 -2.44 -8.58
CA PRO A 21 -12.47 -2.09 -9.73
C PRO A 21 -11.32 -1.19 -9.26
N VAL A 22 -10.10 -1.49 -9.70
CA VAL A 22 -8.92 -0.68 -9.36
C VAL A 22 -8.61 0.27 -10.51
N ARG A 23 -8.74 1.58 -10.25
CA ARG A 23 -8.45 2.64 -11.21
C ARG A 23 -6.98 3.07 -11.15
N ARG A 24 -6.49 3.40 -9.96
CA ARG A 24 -5.11 3.84 -9.71
C ARG A 24 -4.70 3.38 -8.31
N ILE A 25 -3.38 3.31 -8.09
CA ILE A 25 -2.81 3.08 -6.78
C ILE A 25 -1.88 4.24 -6.46
N PHE A 26 -2.19 4.97 -5.39
CA PHE A 26 -1.30 5.96 -4.79
C PHE A 26 -0.70 5.38 -3.51
N CYS A 27 0.54 5.71 -3.24
CA CYS A 27 1.26 5.27 -2.04
C CYS A 27 1.85 6.49 -1.33
N VAL A 28 1.83 6.47 0.00
CA VAL A 28 2.41 7.53 0.83
C VAL A 28 3.77 7.08 1.33
N GLY A 29 4.81 7.85 1.05
CA GLY A 29 6.15 7.57 1.56
C GLY A 29 6.32 8.06 3.01
N GLN A 30 6.94 7.21 3.86
CA GLN A 30 7.44 7.56 5.20
C GLN A 30 6.36 8.12 6.16
N ASN A 31 5.20 7.47 6.25
CA ASN A 31 4.09 7.93 7.08
C ASN A 31 4.11 7.41 8.53
N TYR A 32 5.20 6.77 8.97
CA TYR A 32 5.44 6.39 10.37
C TYR A 32 6.77 6.97 10.83
N ALA A 33 6.78 7.61 12.00
CA ALA A 33 7.97 8.34 12.48
C ALA A 33 9.22 7.48 12.60
N GLU A 34 9.07 6.26 13.12
CA GLU A 34 10.19 5.30 13.25
C GLU A 34 10.71 4.85 11.90
N HIS A 35 9.81 4.55 10.96
CA HIS A 35 10.20 4.19 9.58
C HIS A 35 10.86 5.37 8.86
N ALA A 36 10.38 6.59 9.06
CA ALA A 36 11.01 7.79 8.49
C ALA A 36 12.48 7.92 8.96
N ARG A 37 12.75 7.69 10.27
CA ARG A 37 14.12 7.68 10.83
C ARG A 37 14.96 6.53 10.28
N GLU A 38 14.39 5.31 10.19
CA GLU A 38 15.03 4.13 9.58
C GLU A 38 15.52 4.42 8.15
N MET A 39 14.74 5.19 7.39
CA MET A 39 15.06 5.59 6.01
C MET A 39 15.91 6.88 5.91
N GLY A 40 16.38 7.40 7.04
CA GLY A 40 17.25 8.60 7.12
C GLY A 40 16.52 9.93 6.94
N GLY A 41 15.18 9.94 7.15
CA GLY A 41 14.35 11.15 7.14
C GLY A 41 14.18 11.77 8.53
N ASP A 42 13.64 13.00 8.56
CA ASP A 42 13.26 13.72 9.76
C ASP A 42 11.72 13.82 9.80
N PRO A 43 11.02 13.02 10.65
CA PRO A 43 9.57 12.97 10.67
C PRO A 43 8.91 14.31 11.01
N ASP A 44 9.59 15.21 11.72
CA ASP A 44 9.03 16.49 12.17
C ASP A 44 9.03 17.56 11.06
N LYS A 45 9.78 17.32 9.98
CA LYS A 45 9.93 18.25 8.86
C LYS A 45 9.34 17.75 7.54
N GLN A 46 8.84 16.51 7.51
CA GLN A 46 8.38 15.93 6.26
C GLN A 46 6.94 16.35 5.93
N GLN A 47 6.77 16.83 4.69
CA GLN A 47 5.46 16.82 4.04
C GLN A 47 5.23 15.41 3.47
N PRO A 48 3.99 14.92 3.43
CA PRO A 48 3.71 13.63 2.80
C PRO A 48 4.08 13.73 1.32
N PHE A 49 4.84 12.77 0.83
CA PHE A 49 5.09 12.65 -0.59
C PHE A 49 4.43 11.38 -1.13
N PHE A 50 4.06 11.43 -2.41
CA PHE A 50 3.31 10.40 -3.05
C PHE A 50 4.09 9.80 -4.20
N PHE A 51 3.90 8.50 -4.41
CA PHE A 51 4.29 7.78 -5.61
C PHE A 51 3.16 6.86 -6.03
N SER A 52 3.28 6.23 -7.19
CA SER A 52 2.21 5.39 -7.71
C SER A 52 2.71 3.97 -7.98
N LYS A 53 1.77 3.02 -7.93
CA LYS A 53 1.90 1.71 -8.54
C LYS A 53 0.87 1.59 -9.68
N PRO A 54 1.15 0.83 -10.75
CA PRO A 54 0.14 0.59 -11.77
C PRO A 54 -1.03 -0.22 -11.19
N ALA A 55 -2.24 0.00 -11.70
CA ALA A 55 -3.45 -0.66 -11.19
C ALA A 55 -3.38 -2.20 -11.28
N ASP A 56 -2.70 -2.72 -12.29
CA ASP A 56 -2.48 -4.15 -12.53
C ASP A 56 -1.36 -4.77 -11.67
N ALA A 57 -0.70 -3.98 -10.82
CA ALA A 57 0.21 -4.50 -9.80
C ALA A 57 -0.51 -5.24 -8.67
N VAL A 58 -1.84 -5.08 -8.51
CA VAL A 58 -2.60 -5.80 -7.48
C VAL A 58 -2.59 -7.30 -7.71
N VAL A 59 -2.45 -8.04 -6.61
CA VAL A 59 -2.55 -9.49 -6.59
C VAL A 59 -3.26 -9.94 -5.31
N ALA A 60 -4.10 -10.96 -5.42
CA ALA A 60 -4.91 -11.43 -4.29
C ALA A 60 -4.07 -12.15 -3.22
N SER A 61 -4.54 -12.10 -1.96
CA SER A 61 -4.07 -12.97 -0.89
C SER A 61 -4.10 -14.46 -1.31
N GLY A 62 -3.15 -15.25 -0.83
CA GLY A 62 -2.95 -16.65 -1.21
C GLY A 62 -2.07 -16.85 -2.46
N SER A 63 -1.63 -15.77 -3.09
CA SER A 63 -0.82 -15.85 -4.32
C SER A 63 0.63 -16.22 -4.07
N THR A 64 1.22 -16.93 -5.04
CA THR A 64 2.66 -17.09 -5.15
C THR A 64 3.22 -16.05 -6.13
N ILE A 65 4.16 -15.24 -5.65
CA ILE A 65 4.77 -14.15 -6.41
C ILE A 65 6.18 -14.59 -6.83
N PRO A 66 6.48 -14.63 -8.13
CA PRO A 66 7.84 -14.86 -8.59
C PRO A 66 8.79 -13.79 -8.03
N PHE A 67 9.97 -14.19 -7.56
CA PHE A 67 10.98 -13.21 -7.17
C PHE A 67 11.29 -12.30 -8.38
N PRO A 68 11.10 -10.97 -8.25
CA PRO A 68 11.16 -10.09 -9.41
C PRO A 68 12.57 -10.02 -9.99
N SER A 69 12.65 -9.91 -11.32
CA SER A 69 13.91 -9.68 -12.01
C SER A 69 14.52 -8.31 -11.67
N GLN A 70 15.80 -8.13 -11.98
CA GLN A 70 16.53 -6.85 -11.83
C GLN A 70 16.64 -6.33 -10.39
N THR A 71 16.48 -7.22 -9.39
CA THR A 71 16.75 -6.91 -7.98
C THR A 71 17.41 -8.10 -7.29
N GLN A 72 18.22 -7.82 -6.29
CA GLN A 72 18.74 -8.79 -5.31
C GLN A 72 18.23 -8.48 -3.90
N ASN A 73 17.37 -7.46 -3.76
CA ASN A 73 16.93 -6.96 -2.47
C ASN A 73 15.45 -6.55 -2.51
N LEU A 74 14.56 -7.56 -2.58
CA LEU A 74 13.11 -7.38 -2.49
C LEU A 74 12.71 -7.20 -1.02
N HIS A 75 12.04 -6.12 -0.66
CA HIS A 75 11.55 -5.85 0.68
C HIS A 75 10.03 -5.93 0.78
N HIS A 76 9.55 -6.25 2.00
CA HIS A 76 8.15 -6.16 2.41
C HIS A 76 7.88 -4.85 3.13
N GLU A 77 6.67 -4.32 2.97
CA GLU A 77 6.14 -3.14 3.65
C GLU A 77 4.63 -3.35 3.87
N VAL A 78 4.21 -3.70 5.10
CA VAL A 78 2.77 -3.84 5.40
C VAL A 78 2.11 -2.48 5.53
N GLU A 79 0.91 -2.32 4.95
CA GLU A 79 0.19 -1.05 4.93
C GLU A 79 -1.32 -1.25 5.12
N LEU A 80 -1.97 -0.28 5.76
CA LEU A 80 -3.39 -0.07 5.59
C LEU A 80 -3.62 0.44 4.16
N VAL A 81 -4.63 -0.09 3.48
CA VAL A 81 -5.04 0.37 2.15
C VAL A 81 -6.46 0.90 2.23
N ILE A 82 -6.66 2.13 1.75
CA ILE A 82 -7.97 2.76 1.64
C ILE A 82 -8.47 2.61 0.21
N ALA A 83 -9.71 2.15 0.05
CA ALA A 83 -10.41 2.09 -1.23
C ALA A 83 -11.44 3.20 -1.30
N LEU A 84 -11.44 3.99 -2.37
CA LEU A 84 -12.36 5.11 -2.54
C LEU A 84 -13.62 4.72 -3.32
N GLY A 85 -14.80 4.99 -2.73
CA GLY A 85 -16.11 4.84 -3.37
C GLY A 85 -16.63 6.14 -3.97
N GLU A 86 -16.11 7.26 -3.52
CA GLU A 86 -16.41 8.59 -4.03
C GLU A 86 -15.14 9.35 -4.37
N GLY A 87 -15.26 10.43 -5.14
CA GLY A 87 -14.13 11.25 -5.55
C GLY A 87 -14.32 12.74 -5.23
N GLY A 88 -13.29 13.52 -5.56
CA GLY A 88 -13.30 14.99 -5.38
C GLY A 88 -11.91 15.59 -5.53
N GLU A 89 -11.85 16.90 -5.48
CA GLU A 89 -10.62 17.71 -5.47
C GLU A 89 -10.70 18.74 -4.34
N ASP A 90 -9.58 19.20 -3.82
CA ASP A 90 -9.49 20.15 -2.70
C ASP A 90 -10.37 19.76 -1.50
N ILE A 91 -10.36 18.47 -1.14
CA ILE A 91 -11.24 17.92 -0.12
C ILE A 91 -10.77 18.36 1.27
N ALA A 92 -11.66 18.94 2.06
CA ALA A 92 -11.39 19.27 3.45
C ALA A 92 -11.21 17.99 4.30
N VAL A 93 -10.37 18.04 5.34
CA VAL A 93 -10.04 16.87 6.17
C VAL A 93 -11.29 16.23 6.79
N ASP A 94 -12.20 17.06 7.30
CA ASP A 94 -13.48 16.63 7.92
C ASP A 94 -14.47 16.01 6.93
N ALA A 95 -14.28 16.24 5.64
CA ALA A 95 -15.08 15.67 4.56
C ALA A 95 -14.45 14.40 3.92
N ALA A 96 -13.20 14.10 4.24
CA ALA A 96 -12.45 13.08 3.51
C ALA A 96 -12.91 11.64 3.79
N GLU A 97 -13.34 11.33 5.02
CA GLU A 97 -13.75 9.96 5.38
C GLU A 97 -14.96 9.47 4.59
N ARG A 98 -15.85 10.37 4.16
CA ARG A 98 -17.03 9.98 3.35
C ARG A 98 -16.69 9.38 1.99
N LEU A 99 -15.46 9.63 1.48
CA LEU A 99 -15.03 9.08 0.21
C LEU A 99 -14.65 7.60 0.32
N ILE A 100 -14.44 7.11 1.55
CA ILE A 100 -13.94 5.77 1.81
C ILE A 100 -15.06 4.74 1.57
N PHE A 101 -14.85 3.84 0.62
CA PHE A 101 -15.68 2.65 0.43
C PHE A 101 -15.36 1.59 1.49
N GLY A 102 -14.10 1.39 1.80
CA GLY A 102 -13.61 0.41 2.75
C GLY A 102 -12.10 0.37 2.85
N CYS A 103 -11.61 -0.55 3.70
CA CYS A 103 -10.19 -0.72 3.95
C CYS A 103 -9.74 -2.17 3.72
N ALA A 104 -8.46 -2.35 3.43
CA ALA A 104 -7.82 -3.65 3.29
C ALA A 104 -6.41 -3.63 3.88
N VAL A 105 -5.82 -4.80 4.06
CA VAL A 105 -4.38 -4.95 4.29
C VAL A 105 -3.69 -5.06 2.94
N GLY A 106 -2.58 -4.36 2.75
CA GLY A 106 -1.73 -4.47 1.57
C GLY A 106 -0.26 -4.66 1.92
N ILE A 107 0.52 -5.07 0.93
CA ILE A 107 1.98 -5.15 1.03
C ILE A 107 2.57 -4.35 -0.13
N ASP A 108 3.30 -3.27 0.17
CA ASP A 108 4.05 -2.51 -0.82
C ASP A 108 5.41 -3.18 -1.06
N LEU A 109 5.44 -4.16 -1.97
CA LEU A 109 6.68 -4.82 -2.36
C LEU A 109 7.61 -3.83 -3.05
N THR A 110 8.86 -3.82 -2.61
CA THR A 110 9.85 -2.82 -3.02
C THR A 110 11.15 -3.48 -3.47
N ARG A 111 11.62 -3.18 -4.68
CA ARG A 111 13.00 -3.45 -5.11
C ARG A 111 13.91 -2.41 -4.46
N ARG A 112 14.41 -2.73 -3.27
CA ARG A 112 15.08 -1.76 -2.38
C ARG A 112 16.39 -1.21 -2.95
N ASP A 113 17.14 -2.05 -3.64
CA ASP A 113 18.37 -1.69 -4.34
C ASP A 113 18.09 -0.65 -5.46
N LEU A 114 17.05 -0.87 -6.26
CA LEU A 114 16.66 0.11 -7.30
C LEU A 114 16.13 1.41 -6.70
N GLN A 115 15.38 1.33 -5.59
CA GLN A 115 14.93 2.54 -4.90
C GLN A 115 16.10 3.36 -4.34
N ALA A 116 17.09 2.68 -3.73
CA ALA A 116 18.27 3.33 -3.19
C ALA A 116 19.07 4.04 -4.30
N ALA A 117 19.29 3.37 -5.44
CA ALA A 117 19.95 3.95 -6.60
C ALA A 117 19.18 5.16 -7.16
N ALA A 118 17.86 5.04 -7.32
CA ALA A 118 17.02 6.13 -7.79
C ALA A 118 17.04 7.33 -6.85
N LYS A 119 16.99 7.09 -5.52
CA LYS A 119 17.10 8.14 -4.50
C LYS A 119 18.44 8.87 -4.57
N ALA A 120 19.55 8.14 -4.71
CA ALA A 120 20.88 8.72 -4.78
C ALA A 120 21.09 9.62 -6.02
N GLU A 121 20.40 9.30 -7.12
CA GLU A 121 20.51 10.02 -8.39
C GLU A 121 19.36 11.02 -8.64
N GLY A 122 18.43 11.18 -7.67
CA GLY A 122 17.26 12.06 -7.84
C GLY A 122 16.30 11.60 -8.94
N ARG A 123 16.22 10.28 -9.20
CA ARG A 123 15.36 9.68 -10.22
C ARG A 123 14.01 9.21 -9.63
N PRO A 124 12.96 9.06 -10.46
CA PRO A 124 11.68 8.48 -10.06
C PRO A 124 11.83 7.04 -9.53
N TRP A 125 10.90 6.62 -8.66
CA TRP A 125 10.88 5.28 -8.04
C TRP A 125 10.07 4.24 -8.83
N ASP A 126 9.58 4.57 -10.01
CA ASP A 126 8.63 3.76 -10.77
C ASP A 126 9.09 2.31 -10.94
N LEU A 127 10.36 2.08 -11.36
CA LEU A 127 10.89 0.73 -11.52
C LEU A 127 11.16 -0.01 -10.21
N ALA A 128 11.30 0.72 -9.10
CA ALA A 128 11.48 0.16 -7.78
C ALA A 128 10.16 -0.22 -7.11
N LYS A 129 9.09 0.51 -7.38
CA LYS A 129 7.78 0.40 -6.71
C LYS A 129 6.67 -0.11 -7.63
N GLY A 130 6.70 0.21 -8.91
CA GLY A 130 5.63 -0.06 -9.88
C GLY A 130 5.91 -1.26 -10.78
N PHE A 131 6.27 -2.41 -10.23
CA PHE A 131 6.49 -3.63 -11.00
C PHE A 131 5.33 -4.62 -10.85
N ASP A 132 5.28 -5.64 -11.72
CA ASP A 132 4.23 -6.65 -11.73
C ASP A 132 4.09 -7.33 -10.36
N ARG A 133 2.84 -7.45 -9.89
CA ARG A 133 2.49 -8.08 -8.60
C ARG A 133 3.11 -7.41 -7.38
N SER A 134 3.44 -6.14 -7.48
CA SER A 134 4.08 -5.39 -6.39
C SER A 134 3.10 -4.86 -5.33
N ALA A 135 1.80 -5.10 -5.49
CA ALA A 135 0.75 -4.68 -4.56
C ALA A 135 -0.17 -5.85 -4.14
N PRO A 136 0.34 -6.85 -3.38
CA PRO A 136 -0.51 -7.86 -2.78
C PRO A 136 -1.53 -7.24 -1.84
N MET A 137 -2.81 -7.69 -1.92
CA MET A 137 -3.89 -7.16 -1.10
C MET A 137 -4.82 -8.25 -0.59
N GLY A 138 -5.34 -8.06 0.64
CA GLY A 138 -6.50 -8.74 1.18
C GLY A 138 -7.80 -8.25 0.55
N ALA A 139 -8.91 -8.91 0.91
CA ALA A 139 -10.24 -8.43 0.55
C ALA A 139 -10.52 -7.08 1.24
N ILE A 140 -11.19 -6.18 0.53
CA ILE A 140 -11.64 -4.90 1.09
C ILE A 140 -12.83 -5.18 2.01
N LEU A 141 -12.74 -4.75 3.26
CA LEU A 141 -13.87 -4.71 4.18
C LEU A 141 -14.58 -3.35 4.00
N PRO A 142 -15.86 -3.34 3.56
CA PRO A 142 -16.61 -2.10 3.43
C PRO A 142 -16.79 -1.35 4.76
N GLY A 143 -16.73 -0.03 4.72
CA GLY A 143 -16.80 0.84 5.89
C GLY A 143 -15.45 1.46 6.26
N ALA A 144 -15.49 2.55 7.02
CA ALA A 144 -14.29 3.20 7.53
C ALA A 144 -13.74 2.42 8.74
N LEU A 145 -12.43 2.23 8.79
CA LEU A 145 -11.75 1.69 9.96
C LEU A 145 -11.34 2.83 10.88
N SER A 146 -11.66 2.72 12.17
CA SER A 146 -11.13 3.65 13.17
C SER A 146 -9.65 3.35 13.43
N PRO A 147 -8.72 4.26 13.14
CA PRO A 147 -7.28 3.99 13.30
C PRO A 147 -6.80 3.91 14.75
N ALA A 148 -7.61 4.38 15.70
CA ALA A 148 -7.12 4.74 17.04
C ALA A 148 -6.57 3.60 17.91
N ALA A 149 -6.82 2.33 17.60
CA ALA A 149 -6.32 1.21 18.42
C ALA A 149 -5.94 -0.04 17.62
N SER A 150 -6.06 0.01 16.30
CA SER A 150 -5.81 -1.18 15.46
C SER A 150 -4.32 -1.45 15.33
N ALA A 151 -3.90 -2.65 15.71
CA ALA A 151 -2.54 -3.11 15.44
C ALA A 151 -2.35 -3.39 13.95
N ILE A 152 -1.14 -3.11 13.46
CA ILE A 152 -0.66 -3.48 12.12
C ILE A 152 0.61 -4.30 12.27
N MET A 153 0.69 -5.42 11.56
CA MET A 153 1.82 -6.34 11.70
C MET A 153 2.15 -7.10 10.42
N LEU A 154 3.41 -7.56 10.32
CA LEU A 154 3.86 -8.49 9.28
C LEU A 154 4.84 -9.50 9.85
N ASP A 155 4.62 -10.76 9.47
CA ASP A 155 5.50 -11.90 9.78
C ASP A 155 6.12 -12.46 8.50
N VAL A 156 7.38 -12.85 8.56
CA VAL A 156 8.06 -13.64 7.53
C VAL A 156 8.42 -14.99 8.14
N ASN A 157 7.93 -16.07 7.56
CA ASN A 157 8.13 -17.45 8.05
C ASN A 157 7.76 -17.61 9.54
N GLY A 158 6.67 -16.96 9.97
CA GLY A 158 6.19 -16.98 11.35
C GLY A 158 7.00 -16.12 12.33
N THR A 159 8.00 -15.37 11.86
CA THR A 159 8.77 -14.45 12.68
C THR A 159 8.30 -13.02 12.46
N ARG A 160 7.88 -12.31 13.54
CA ARG A 160 7.46 -10.92 13.49
C ARG A 160 8.59 -10.02 12.98
N ARG A 161 8.31 -9.26 11.92
CA ARG A 161 9.22 -8.28 11.31
C ARG A 161 8.76 -6.85 11.50
N GLN A 162 7.47 -6.60 11.31
CA GLN A 162 6.88 -5.27 11.52
C GLN A 162 5.75 -5.37 12.54
N ALA A 163 5.68 -4.39 13.45
CA ALA A 163 4.59 -4.26 14.41
C ALA A 163 4.47 -2.80 14.84
N SER A 164 3.25 -2.25 14.79
CA SER A 164 2.91 -0.89 15.20
C SER A 164 1.40 -0.77 15.42
N THR A 165 0.91 0.44 15.59
CA THR A 165 -0.52 0.75 15.59
C THR A 165 -0.84 1.76 14.48
N LEU A 166 -2.09 1.82 14.02
CA LEU A 166 -2.49 2.81 13.02
C LEU A 166 -2.45 4.24 13.58
N SER A 167 -2.51 4.41 14.90
CA SER A 167 -2.34 5.71 15.56
C SER A 167 -0.91 6.28 15.48
N ASP A 168 0.08 5.46 15.12
CA ASP A 168 1.47 5.89 14.95
C ASP A 168 1.74 6.52 13.56
N MET A 169 0.71 6.58 12.70
CA MET A 169 0.79 7.32 11.45
C MET A 169 1.02 8.82 11.69
N ILE A 170 1.95 9.41 10.96
CA ILE A 170 2.20 10.87 10.97
C ILE A 170 0.99 11.61 10.40
N PHE A 171 0.46 11.13 9.28
CA PHE A 171 -0.74 11.64 8.62
C PHE A 171 -1.84 10.58 8.69
N ALA A 172 -2.92 10.88 9.38
CA ALA A 172 -4.10 10.03 9.42
C ALA A 172 -4.75 9.91 8.03
N PRO A 173 -5.55 8.85 7.75
CA PRO A 173 -6.20 8.64 6.47
C PRO A 173 -6.91 9.87 5.89
N ALA A 174 -7.71 10.58 6.71
CA ALA A 174 -8.40 11.79 6.26
C ALA A 174 -7.45 12.92 5.83
N GLN A 175 -6.31 13.07 6.51
CA GLN A 175 -5.28 14.04 6.15
C GLN A 175 -4.59 13.66 4.83
N ILE A 176 -4.27 12.38 4.64
CA ILE A 176 -3.69 11.86 3.40
C ILE A 176 -4.60 12.18 2.21
N LEU A 177 -5.90 11.84 2.32
CA LEU A 177 -6.88 12.10 1.26
C LEU A 177 -7.03 13.59 0.97
N SER A 178 -7.11 14.42 2.01
CA SER A 178 -7.18 15.87 1.85
C SER A 178 -5.95 16.44 1.13
N ILE A 179 -4.74 16.02 1.52
CA ILE A 179 -3.51 16.51 0.91
C ILE A 179 -3.39 16.02 -0.55
N LEU A 180 -3.63 14.72 -0.80
CA LEU A 180 -3.54 14.14 -2.13
C LEU A 180 -4.54 14.77 -3.10
N SER A 181 -5.76 15.10 -2.63
CA SER A 181 -6.81 15.72 -3.46
C SER A 181 -6.46 17.12 -3.99
N ARG A 182 -5.42 17.77 -3.45
CA ARG A 182 -4.90 19.05 -3.95
C ARG A 182 -3.97 18.89 -5.15
N PHE A 183 -3.40 17.69 -5.33
CA PHE A 183 -2.50 17.39 -6.45
C PHE A 183 -3.23 16.70 -7.60
N VAL A 184 -4.23 15.88 -7.28
CA VAL A 184 -5.00 15.12 -8.26
C VAL A 184 -6.45 15.04 -7.82
N ARG A 185 -7.39 15.07 -8.78
CA ARG A 185 -8.77 14.72 -8.49
C ARG A 185 -8.84 13.25 -8.12
N LEU A 186 -9.31 12.95 -6.90
CA LEU A 186 -9.59 11.58 -6.46
C LEU A 186 -10.86 11.06 -7.13
N GLU A 187 -10.91 9.76 -7.39
CA GLU A 187 -12.03 9.14 -8.09
C GLU A 187 -12.40 7.77 -7.48
N PRO A 188 -13.64 7.32 -7.63
CA PRO A 188 -14.00 5.95 -7.27
C PRO A 188 -13.07 4.93 -7.93
N GLY A 189 -12.64 3.92 -7.18
CA GLY A 189 -11.69 2.93 -7.65
C GLY A 189 -10.22 3.26 -7.36
N ASP A 190 -9.90 4.44 -6.87
CA ASP A 190 -8.55 4.75 -6.40
C ASP A 190 -8.25 3.99 -5.11
N LEU A 191 -7.05 3.41 -5.02
CA LEU A 191 -6.51 2.78 -3.82
C LEU A 191 -5.38 3.65 -3.26
N ILE A 192 -5.36 3.82 -1.93
CA ILE A 192 -4.33 4.59 -1.24
C ILE A 192 -3.64 3.69 -0.22
N PHE A 193 -2.39 3.34 -0.47
CA PHE A 193 -1.48 2.70 0.46
C PHE A 193 -0.94 3.78 1.39
N THR A 194 -1.17 3.62 2.70
CA THR A 194 -1.03 4.72 3.67
C THR A 194 0.35 4.83 4.31
N GLY A 195 1.30 4.01 3.88
CA GLY A 195 2.64 3.94 4.44
C GLY A 195 2.79 2.79 5.44
N THR A 196 4.04 2.41 5.66
CA THR A 196 4.44 1.24 6.44
C THR A 196 5.14 1.63 7.73
N PRO A 197 4.99 0.85 8.84
CA PRO A 197 5.80 1.01 10.05
C PRO A 197 7.25 0.52 9.84
N SER A 198 8.12 0.79 10.82
CA SER A 198 9.51 0.29 10.86
C SER A 198 9.60 -1.23 10.86
N GLY A 199 10.80 -1.76 10.58
CA GLY A 199 11.08 -3.19 10.51
C GLY A 199 10.93 -3.75 9.09
N VAL A 200 10.97 -2.90 8.05
CA VAL A 200 11.05 -3.35 6.65
C VAL A 200 12.31 -4.19 6.44
N GLY A 201 12.22 -5.22 5.61
CA GLY A 201 13.35 -6.14 5.44
C GLY A 201 13.26 -7.00 4.18
N PRO A 202 14.39 -7.69 3.86
CA PRO A 202 14.48 -8.48 2.65
C PRO A 202 13.63 -9.74 2.70
N LEU A 203 13.12 -10.11 1.53
CA LEU A 203 12.48 -11.38 1.23
C LEU A 203 13.37 -12.23 0.33
N ALA A 204 13.31 -13.53 0.52
CA ALA A 204 14.00 -14.54 -0.30
C ALA A 204 12.99 -15.48 -0.97
N LYS A 205 13.45 -16.20 -2.00
CA LYS A 205 12.68 -17.31 -2.58
C LYS A 205 12.37 -18.35 -1.52
N GLY A 206 11.13 -18.81 -1.48
CA GLY A 206 10.62 -19.76 -0.49
C GLY A 206 9.98 -19.11 0.73
N ASP A 207 10.14 -17.80 0.93
CA ASP A 207 9.53 -17.11 2.07
C ASP A 207 8.01 -17.08 1.96
N ARG A 208 7.38 -17.19 3.15
CA ARG A 208 5.94 -16.96 3.37
C ARG A 208 5.76 -15.69 4.18
N VAL A 209 4.92 -14.82 3.71
CA VAL A 209 4.62 -13.53 4.35
C VAL A 209 3.16 -13.54 4.78
N PHE A 210 2.93 -13.19 6.05
CA PHE A 210 1.62 -12.96 6.62
C PHE A 210 1.54 -11.51 7.10
N ALA A 211 0.54 -10.76 6.66
CA ALA A 211 0.33 -9.37 7.05
C ALA A 211 -1.12 -9.16 7.52
N ALA A 212 -1.30 -8.42 8.61
CA ALA A 212 -2.60 -8.19 9.22
C ALA A 212 -2.74 -6.78 9.80
N VAL A 213 -3.97 -6.30 9.80
CA VAL A 213 -4.46 -5.15 10.57
C VAL A 213 -5.69 -5.63 11.32
N ASP A 214 -5.81 -5.27 12.60
CA ASP A 214 -6.94 -5.68 13.43
C ASP A 214 -8.27 -5.32 12.77
N GLY A 215 -9.16 -6.30 12.72
CA GLY A 215 -10.49 -6.15 12.15
C GLY A 215 -10.56 -6.26 10.62
N LEU A 216 -9.44 -6.43 9.91
CA LEU A 216 -9.41 -6.60 8.47
C LEU A 216 -9.01 -8.03 8.05
N PRO A 217 -9.49 -8.52 6.90
CA PRO A 217 -9.01 -9.77 6.30
C PRO A 217 -7.49 -9.70 6.05
N PRO A 218 -6.71 -10.70 6.49
CA PRO A 218 -5.24 -10.68 6.35
C PRO A 218 -4.79 -10.94 4.91
N VAL A 219 -3.51 -10.68 4.66
CA VAL A 219 -2.81 -11.01 3.42
C VAL A 219 -1.78 -12.09 3.69
N GLU A 220 -1.80 -13.14 2.87
CA GLU A 220 -0.78 -14.17 2.82
C GLU A 220 -0.20 -14.25 1.41
N ILE A 221 1.11 -14.31 1.28
CA ILE A 221 1.80 -14.55 0.01
C ILE A 221 2.99 -15.48 0.19
N ALA A 222 3.39 -16.14 -0.88
CA ALA A 222 4.65 -16.87 -0.97
C ALA A 222 5.54 -16.26 -2.06
N ILE A 223 6.86 -16.27 -1.86
CA ILE A 223 7.85 -15.81 -2.85
C ILE A 223 8.47 -17.06 -3.52
N ALA A 224 8.47 -17.10 -4.87
CA ALA A 224 8.99 -18.24 -5.66
C ALA A 224 10.29 -17.90 -6.40
#